data_ee1319b590d79b62938735f1d2563476
#
_entry.id   ee1319b590d79b62938735f1d2563476
#
_cell.length_a   1.000
_cell.length_b   1.000
_cell.length_c   1.000
_cell.angle_alpha   90.00
_cell.angle_beta   90.00
_cell.angle_gamma   90.00
#
_symmetry.space_group_name_H-M   'P 1'
#
loop_
_entity.id
_entity.type
_entity.pdbx_description
1 polymer ?
#
loop_
_entity_poly.entity_id
_entity_poly.type
_entity_poly.pdbx_seq_one_letter_code
_entity_poly.pdbx_strand_id
1 'polypeptide(L)'
;MKRFPILAAALFTPLLATADWPQWRGPAGNGILPKGPALLTNWQGGDLKQLWDSEEIPSNDDGGLGSVVVANGRAYLSVVWHRDIPSETRQMNELVVRQLGHQSTGALGPELVKKIEETRLSLSPALRGKKLEDFAKEFIAANLDKKQQQLYSGFITNRFKKGALAIPLDVLDKIDSQKQRIFASDAELRAWLDEQGFADEIKKQIIEAVPPTRRVAEDTVVCFDLATGKTLWKTAALGEPTGRGSSSTPCVADGKVFALGSVNAYALDATTGKLLWSKPLPQKGAGSSPTTAGGAVLINAKHLYALDAATGQELWKAEKAGGGNSSPVAWKAGGKDFVVCQGRATLDAVDVKTGQIAWSVPGGGDSTPAISGDLLAVQTRKPEAGLITYRITPAAAQQLWVAPYDALRTQASPIIHAGAVFLTDNDVQLCFDAANGSQRWTAPVPGSISSPVLADGKLFVMVNSGNNVQVIRADGSERVELGKANVKGAWVPSPTVADGKLFVRLKDRVRCFSLTE
;
A
#
# COMPACT_ATOMS: atom_id res chain seq x y z
N MET A 1 23.24 -70.35 -6.35
CA MET A 1 23.30 -68.89 -6.63
C MET A 1 22.17 -68.21 -5.82
N LYS A 2 22.54 -67.59 -4.68
CA LYS A 2 21.59 -66.90 -3.78
C LYS A 2 21.52 -65.43 -4.25
N ARG A 3 20.32 -64.95 -4.69
CA ARG A 3 20.08 -63.56 -5.04
C ARG A 3 19.76 -62.79 -3.77
N PHE A 4 20.58 -61.77 -3.44
CA PHE A 4 20.29 -60.78 -2.42
C PHE A 4 19.36 -59.68 -3.00
N PRO A 5 18.32 -59.25 -2.31
CA PRO A 5 17.53 -58.10 -2.74
C PRO A 5 18.27 -56.80 -2.39
N ILE A 6 18.46 -55.93 -3.37
CA ILE A 6 18.94 -54.55 -3.16
C ILE A 6 17.77 -53.75 -2.57
N LEU A 7 17.91 -53.36 -1.31
CA LEU A 7 16.99 -52.41 -0.66
C LEU A 7 17.33 -51.00 -1.16
N ALA A 8 16.51 -50.42 -2.00
CA ALA A 8 16.61 -49.01 -2.37
C ALA A 8 16.12 -48.15 -1.18
N ALA A 9 17.04 -47.53 -0.46
CA ALA A 9 16.71 -46.52 0.55
C ALA A 9 16.23 -45.25 -0.15
N ALA A 10 14.94 -45.01 -0.10
CA ALA A 10 14.37 -43.72 -0.50
C ALA A 10 14.86 -42.66 0.50
N LEU A 11 15.74 -41.79 0.06
CA LEU A 11 16.12 -40.57 0.78
C LEU A 11 14.91 -39.64 0.86
N PHE A 12 14.16 -39.68 1.94
CA PHE A 12 13.20 -38.66 2.32
C PHE A 12 14.01 -37.40 2.70
N THR A 13 14.26 -36.51 1.77
CA THR A 13 14.61 -35.14 2.12
C THR A 13 13.40 -34.52 2.80
N PRO A 14 13.50 -34.06 4.07
CA PRO A 14 12.40 -33.34 4.68
C PRO A 14 12.13 -32.08 3.83
N LEU A 15 10.93 -31.95 3.27
CA LEU A 15 10.45 -30.68 2.75
C LEU A 15 10.51 -29.71 3.92
N LEU A 16 11.49 -28.83 3.95
CA LEU A 16 11.48 -27.67 4.85
C LEU A 16 10.20 -26.92 4.57
N ALA A 17 9.31 -26.88 5.57
CA ALA A 17 8.08 -26.12 5.46
C ALA A 17 8.46 -24.66 5.18
N THR A 18 8.13 -24.18 3.98
CA THR A 18 8.38 -22.79 3.59
C THR A 18 7.58 -21.88 4.51
N ALA A 19 8.22 -20.81 4.99
CA ALA A 19 7.56 -19.81 5.81
C ALA A 19 6.80 -18.84 4.89
N ASP A 20 5.60 -19.26 4.45
CA ASP A 20 4.79 -18.54 3.48
C ASP A 20 4.16 -17.26 4.05
N TRP A 21 3.92 -16.29 3.17
CA TRP A 21 3.22 -15.03 3.43
C TRP A 21 2.08 -14.88 2.41
N PRO A 22 0.98 -15.67 2.53
CA PRO A 22 0.06 -15.93 1.42
C PRO A 22 -0.98 -14.83 1.18
N GLN A 23 -1.07 -13.81 2.02
CA GLN A 23 -2.04 -12.73 1.93
C GLN A 23 -1.52 -11.44 2.57
N TRP A 24 -2.29 -10.36 2.44
CA TRP A 24 -2.05 -9.10 3.14
C TRP A 24 -1.86 -9.35 4.64
N ARG A 25 -0.73 -8.86 5.17
CA ARG A 25 -0.32 -9.01 6.57
C ARG A 25 -0.09 -10.47 7.03
N GLY A 26 0.26 -11.35 6.10
CA GLY A 26 0.75 -12.70 6.39
C GLY A 26 -0.34 -13.73 6.73
N PRO A 27 0.07 -14.89 7.25
CA PRO A 27 -0.81 -16.05 7.34
C PRO A 27 -2.10 -15.82 8.15
N ALA A 28 -2.02 -15.03 9.21
CA ALA A 28 -3.16 -14.70 10.07
C ALA A 28 -3.71 -13.28 9.83
N GLY A 29 -3.24 -12.54 8.83
CA GLY A 29 -3.66 -11.18 8.57
C GLY A 29 -3.28 -10.15 9.64
N ASN A 30 -2.37 -10.49 10.55
CA ASN A 30 -1.99 -9.68 11.72
C ASN A 30 -0.58 -9.06 11.62
N GLY A 31 0.12 -9.24 10.52
CA GLY A 31 1.46 -8.70 10.29
C GLY A 31 2.59 -9.55 10.87
N ILE A 32 2.32 -10.79 11.27
CA ILE A 32 3.28 -11.66 11.96
C ILE A 32 3.58 -12.91 11.14
N LEU A 33 4.87 -13.18 10.93
CA LEU A 33 5.38 -14.46 10.46
C LEU A 33 5.68 -15.32 11.70
N PRO A 34 4.86 -16.35 12.00
CA PRO A 34 4.95 -17.04 13.29
C PRO A 34 6.17 -17.96 13.40
N LYS A 35 6.73 -18.41 12.29
CA LYS A 35 7.89 -19.30 12.23
C LYS A 35 8.74 -18.95 11.01
N GLY A 36 10.05 -19.06 11.14
CA GLY A 36 11.01 -18.81 10.07
C GLY A 36 12.43 -19.06 10.55
N PRO A 37 13.42 -18.94 9.68
CA PRO A 37 14.82 -18.99 10.10
C PRO A 37 15.19 -17.77 10.93
N ALA A 38 16.31 -17.87 11.66
CA ALA A 38 16.92 -16.71 12.30
C ALA A 38 17.35 -15.68 11.24
N LEU A 39 17.00 -14.43 11.46
CA LEU A 39 17.21 -13.35 10.51
C LEU A 39 18.41 -12.48 10.93
N LEU A 40 19.25 -12.10 9.97
CA LEU A 40 20.36 -11.19 10.19
C LEU A 40 19.86 -9.78 10.56
N THR A 41 20.65 -9.09 11.39
CA THR A 41 20.33 -7.73 11.87
C THR A 41 21.48 -6.76 11.75
N ASN A 42 22.70 -7.21 11.51
CA ASN A 42 23.90 -6.38 11.50
C ASN A 42 24.15 -5.69 10.15
N TRP A 43 23.14 -5.01 9.64
CA TRP A 43 23.25 -4.23 8.39
C TRP A 43 23.83 -2.83 8.61
N GLN A 44 24.56 -2.60 9.72
CA GLN A 44 25.14 -1.31 10.02
C GLN A 44 26.17 -0.91 8.95
N GLY A 45 25.76 0.05 8.11
CA GLY A 45 26.59 0.58 7.02
C GLY A 45 26.73 -0.32 5.81
N GLY A 46 26.03 -1.46 5.76
CA GLY A 46 26.11 -2.42 4.66
C GLY A 46 24.80 -2.55 3.89
N ASP A 47 24.93 -2.88 2.63
CA ASP A 47 23.79 -3.18 1.77
C ASP A 47 23.27 -4.59 2.08
N LEU A 48 21.94 -4.73 2.09
CA LEU A 48 21.30 -6.05 2.06
C LEU A 48 21.74 -6.77 0.78
N LYS A 49 22.07 -8.06 0.90
CA LYS A 49 22.43 -8.89 -0.26
C LYS A 49 21.21 -9.05 -1.16
N GLN A 50 21.22 -8.35 -2.28
CA GLN A 50 20.21 -8.51 -3.31
C GLN A 50 20.34 -9.88 -3.96
N LEU A 51 19.24 -10.62 -4.08
CA LEU A 51 19.18 -11.92 -4.72
C LEU A 51 18.75 -11.78 -6.18
N TRP A 52 17.66 -11.03 -6.43
CA TRP A 52 17.13 -10.81 -7.77
C TRP A 52 16.23 -9.58 -7.85
N ASP A 53 16.02 -9.08 -9.06
CA ASP A 53 14.96 -8.17 -9.48
C ASP A 53 14.03 -8.90 -10.44
N SER A 54 12.74 -8.62 -10.37
CA SER A 54 11.77 -9.07 -11.39
C SER A 54 11.97 -8.31 -12.71
N GLU A 55 11.27 -8.73 -13.75
CA GLU A 55 11.06 -7.89 -14.93
C GLU A 55 10.41 -6.55 -14.57
N GLU A 56 10.49 -5.59 -15.47
CA GLU A 56 9.88 -4.28 -15.30
C GLU A 56 8.35 -4.40 -15.25
N ILE A 57 7.73 -3.69 -14.29
CA ILE A 57 6.29 -3.62 -14.08
C ILE A 57 5.88 -2.17 -14.25
N PRO A 58 5.33 -1.77 -15.40
CA PRO A 58 5.02 -0.39 -15.71
C PRO A 58 3.72 0.08 -15.02
N SER A 59 3.67 0.03 -13.69
CA SER A 59 2.50 0.43 -12.91
C SER A 59 2.53 1.88 -12.43
N ASN A 60 3.69 2.53 -12.41
CA ASN A 60 3.87 3.93 -11.99
C ASN A 60 3.26 4.27 -10.62
N ASP A 61 2.90 5.57 -10.45
CA ASP A 61 2.24 6.11 -9.27
C ASP A 61 0.71 5.94 -9.30
N ASP A 62 0.13 5.40 -10.38
CA ASP A 62 -1.31 5.36 -10.62
C ASP A 62 -2.00 4.07 -10.21
N GLY A 63 -1.28 3.17 -9.58
CA GLY A 63 -1.91 1.95 -9.09
C GLY A 63 -1.00 0.75 -9.02
N GLY A 64 -1.57 -0.37 -8.58
CA GLY A 64 -0.79 -1.58 -8.41
C GLY A 64 0.25 -1.48 -7.30
N LEU A 65 -0.03 -0.70 -6.25
CA LEU A 65 0.79 -0.56 -5.05
C LEU A 65 0.47 -1.61 -3.99
N GLY A 66 -0.07 -2.75 -4.39
CA GLY A 66 -0.22 -3.94 -3.55
C GLY A 66 1.14 -4.50 -3.13
N SER A 67 1.17 -5.19 -1.98
CA SER A 67 2.36 -5.89 -1.51
C SER A 67 2.53 -7.24 -2.20
N VAL A 68 3.74 -7.76 -2.19
CA VAL A 68 4.04 -9.11 -2.67
C VAL A 68 3.49 -10.13 -1.68
N VAL A 69 2.94 -11.23 -2.17
CA VAL A 69 2.63 -12.41 -1.35
C VAL A 69 3.46 -13.61 -1.81
N VAL A 70 3.75 -14.50 -0.87
CA VAL A 70 4.59 -15.69 -1.10
C VAL A 70 3.82 -16.92 -0.65
N ALA A 71 3.71 -17.88 -1.56
CA ALA A 71 3.10 -19.18 -1.27
C ALA A 71 3.68 -20.27 -2.19
N ASN A 72 4.00 -21.43 -1.60
CA ASN A 72 4.39 -22.62 -2.33
C ASN A 72 5.57 -22.38 -3.30
N GLY A 73 6.62 -21.68 -2.88
CA GLY A 73 7.81 -21.39 -3.68
C GLY A 73 7.61 -20.39 -4.81
N ARG A 74 6.55 -19.58 -4.74
CA ARG A 74 6.20 -18.56 -5.72
C ARG A 74 5.89 -17.23 -5.05
N ALA A 75 6.16 -16.14 -5.76
CA ALA A 75 5.74 -14.80 -5.36
C ALA A 75 4.66 -14.30 -6.32
N TYR A 76 3.65 -13.61 -5.79
CA TYR A 76 2.51 -13.11 -6.58
C TYR A 76 2.31 -11.63 -6.30
N LEU A 77 1.89 -10.90 -7.33
CA LEU A 77 1.59 -9.47 -7.26
C LEU A 77 0.38 -9.14 -8.13
N SER A 78 -0.56 -8.39 -7.57
CA SER A 78 -1.65 -7.74 -8.33
C SER A 78 -1.25 -6.32 -8.68
N VAL A 79 -1.36 -5.96 -9.94
CA VAL A 79 -0.95 -4.64 -10.46
C VAL A 79 -1.95 -4.10 -11.47
N VAL A 80 -1.94 -2.79 -11.66
CA VAL A 80 -2.50 -2.16 -12.85
C VAL A 80 -1.33 -1.98 -13.83
N TRP A 81 -1.36 -2.72 -14.93
CA TRP A 81 -0.30 -2.73 -15.94
C TRP A 81 -0.53 -1.62 -16.97
N HIS A 82 0.34 -0.63 -17.02
CA HIS A 82 0.21 0.48 -17.94
C HIS A 82 0.94 0.22 -19.26
N ARG A 83 0.29 0.58 -20.36
CA ARG A 83 0.90 0.64 -21.70
C ARG A 83 0.56 1.97 -22.36
N ASP A 84 1.55 2.62 -22.93
CA ASP A 84 1.36 3.79 -23.75
C ASP A 84 1.26 3.34 -25.22
N ILE A 85 0.10 3.52 -25.84
CA ILE A 85 -0.14 3.19 -27.25
C ILE A 85 -0.21 4.47 -28.09
N PRO A 86 0.37 4.50 -29.29
CA PRO A 86 0.29 5.66 -30.18
C PRO A 86 -1.16 6.12 -30.38
N SER A 87 -1.40 7.41 -30.36
CA SER A 87 -2.73 8.00 -30.54
C SER A 87 -2.63 9.33 -31.26
N GLU A 88 -3.58 9.60 -32.15
CA GLU A 88 -3.74 10.91 -32.77
C GLU A 88 -4.35 11.92 -31.79
N THR A 89 -5.21 11.43 -30.88
CA THR A 89 -5.81 12.28 -29.85
C THR A 89 -4.79 12.76 -28.82
N ARG A 90 -5.09 13.88 -28.16
CA ARG A 90 -4.30 14.44 -27.05
C ARG A 90 -5.19 14.60 -25.84
N GLN A 91 -4.64 14.37 -24.65
CA GLN A 91 -5.36 14.56 -23.40
C GLN A 91 -4.44 15.11 -22.32
N MET A 92 -4.84 16.20 -21.70
CA MET A 92 -4.20 16.75 -20.50
C MET A 92 -4.76 16.06 -19.26
N ASN A 93 -4.53 14.75 -19.11
CA ASN A 93 -5.03 13.99 -17.98
C ASN A 93 -4.37 14.42 -16.65
N GLU A 94 -4.82 13.84 -15.54
CA GLU A 94 -4.32 14.17 -14.20
C GLU A 94 -2.80 13.99 -14.06
N LEU A 95 -2.19 13.03 -14.77
CA LEU A 95 -0.73 12.84 -14.75
C LEU A 95 -0.01 14.01 -15.39
N VAL A 96 -0.47 14.45 -16.56
CA VAL A 96 0.08 15.61 -17.28
C VAL A 96 -0.04 16.85 -16.40
N VAL A 97 -1.21 17.09 -15.82
CA VAL A 97 -1.46 18.26 -14.96
C VAL A 97 -0.54 18.26 -13.72
N ARG A 98 -0.34 17.10 -13.07
CA ARG A 98 0.65 16.96 -12.00
C ARG A 98 2.08 17.16 -12.46
N GLN A 99 2.47 16.63 -13.61
CA GLN A 99 3.81 16.80 -14.20
C GLN A 99 4.12 18.27 -14.48
N LEU A 100 3.12 19.04 -14.91
CA LEU A 100 3.21 20.48 -15.09
C LEU A 100 3.37 21.25 -13.76
N GLY A 101 3.03 20.60 -12.65
CA GLY A 101 3.23 21.12 -11.30
C GLY A 101 1.95 21.59 -10.60
N HIS A 102 0.77 21.17 -11.08
CA HIS A 102 -0.49 21.44 -10.40
C HIS A 102 -0.62 20.61 -9.11
N GLN A 103 -1.06 21.28 -8.07
CA GLN A 103 -1.55 20.69 -6.83
C GLN A 103 -2.63 21.63 -6.27
N SER A 104 -3.74 21.07 -5.81
CA SER A 104 -4.79 21.88 -5.17
C SER A 104 -4.24 22.62 -3.95
N THR A 105 -4.38 23.94 -3.94
CA THR A 105 -3.83 24.83 -2.90
C THR A 105 -4.87 25.32 -1.89
N GLY A 106 -6.10 24.80 -1.94
CA GLY A 106 -7.21 25.28 -1.11
C GLY A 106 -6.94 25.26 0.40
N ALA A 107 -6.14 24.31 0.89
CA ALA A 107 -5.77 24.24 2.30
C ALA A 107 -4.66 25.21 2.72
N LEU A 108 -4.02 25.92 1.80
CA LEU A 108 -3.01 26.95 2.11
C LEU A 108 -3.65 28.33 2.35
N GLY A 109 -4.81 28.58 1.76
CA GLY A 109 -5.45 29.88 1.76
C GLY A 109 -4.80 30.88 0.78
N PRO A 110 -5.55 31.90 0.32
CA PRO A 110 -5.11 32.80 -0.76
C PRO A 110 -3.88 33.64 -0.40
N GLU A 111 -3.76 34.10 0.83
CA GLU A 111 -2.64 34.94 1.25
C GLU A 111 -1.31 34.18 1.23
N LEU A 112 -1.30 32.93 1.71
CA LEU A 112 -0.09 32.11 1.70
C LEU A 112 0.27 31.69 0.27
N VAL A 113 -0.71 31.37 -0.57
CA VAL A 113 -0.51 31.07 -1.99
C VAL A 113 0.14 32.27 -2.68
N LYS A 114 -0.38 33.48 -2.48
CA LYS A 114 0.19 34.73 -3.01
C LYS A 114 1.65 34.91 -2.55
N LYS A 115 1.93 34.72 -1.24
CA LYS A 115 3.27 34.82 -0.68
C LYS A 115 4.24 33.83 -1.31
N ILE A 116 3.81 32.59 -1.55
CA ILE A 116 4.62 31.56 -2.23
C ILE A 116 4.98 32.02 -3.66
N GLU A 117 4.02 32.53 -4.42
CA GLU A 117 4.23 32.96 -5.79
C GLU A 117 5.13 34.22 -5.87
N GLU A 118 4.92 35.21 -5.01
CA GLU A 118 5.80 36.38 -4.91
C GLU A 118 7.22 36.01 -4.53
N THR A 119 7.37 35.14 -3.52
CA THR A 119 8.69 34.63 -3.09
C THR A 119 9.38 33.93 -4.24
N ARG A 120 8.70 33.01 -4.93
CA ARG A 120 9.24 32.28 -6.09
C ARG A 120 9.81 33.20 -7.16
N LEU A 121 9.08 34.28 -7.49
CA LEU A 121 9.46 35.23 -8.52
C LEU A 121 10.62 36.17 -8.09
N SER A 122 10.77 36.39 -6.78
CA SER A 122 11.83 37.25 -6.22
C SER A 122 13.13 36.52 -5.93
N LEU A 123 13.18 35.18 -6.05
CA LEU A 123 14.38 34.39 -5.76
C LEU A 123 15.52 34.76 -6.72
N SER A 124 16.69 35.03 -6.14
CA SER A 124 17.90 35.27 -6.92
C SER A 124 18.29 34.01 -7.72
N PRO A 125 18.62 34.15 -9.03
CA PRO A 125 19.14 33.04 -9.83
C PRO A 125 20.41 32.39 -9.27
N ALA A 126 21.13 33.08 -8.39
CA ALA A 126 22.32 32.56 -7.69
C ALA A 126 21.95 31.60 -6.55
N LEU A 127 20.71 31.59 -6.06
CA LEU A 127 20.24 30.70 -5.01
C LEU A 127 19.90 29.32 -5.62
N ARG A 128 20.83 28.37 -5.53
CA ARG A 128 20.74 27.05 -6.15
C ARG A 128 21.17 25.92 -5.23
N GLY A 129 20.81 24.67 -5.58
CA GLY A 129 21.23 23.46 -4.85
C GLY A 129 20.84 23.49 -3.39
N LYS A 130 21.76 23.11 -2.50
CA LYS A 130 21.50 23.02 -1.06
C LYS A 130 21.03 24.33 -0.45
N LYS A 131 21.59 25.47 -0.88
CA LYS A 131 21.18 26.79 -0.35
C LYS A 131 19.71 27.07 -0.62
N LEU A 132 19.21 26.71 -1.80
CA LEU A 132 17.79 26.84 -2.14
C LEU A 132 16.92 25.87 -1.33
N GLU A 133 17.39 24.66 -1.11
CA GLU A 133 16.66 23.67 -0.29
C GLU A 133 16.58 24.10 1.17
N ASP A 134 17.65 24.65 1.72
CA ASP A 134 17.67 25.17 3.10
C ASP A 134 16.73 26.39 3.22
N PHE A 135 16.77 27.32 2.27
CA PHE A 135 15.84 28.45 2.20
C PHE A 135 14.37 27.96 2.13
N ALA A 136 14.08 26.97 1.27
CA ALA A 136 12.73 26.42 1.15
C ALA A 136 12.26 25.79 2.48
N LYS A 137 13.13 25.07 3.18
CA LYS A 137 12.81 24.50 4.51
C LYS A 137 12.51 25.58 5.54
N GLU A 138 13.33 26.64 5.60
CA GLU A 138 13.10 27.76 6.50
C GLU A 138 11.80 28.48 6.19
N PHE A 139 11.52 28.76 4.91
CA PHE A 139 10.26 29.35 4.47
C PHE A 139 9.05 28.50 4.88
N ILE A 140 9.11 27.20 4.64
CA ILE A 140 8.05 26.23 4.97
C ILE A 140 7.84 26.19 6.49
N ALA A 141 8.91 26.08 7.28
CA ALA A 141 8.82 26.03 8.74
C ALA A 141 8.23 27.32 9.34
N ALA A 142 8.52 28.47 8.73
CA ALA A 142 8.05 29.77 9.21
C ALA A 142 6.60 30.10 8.84
N ASN A 143 6.04 29.46 7.80
CA ASN A 143 4.75 29.90 7.22
C ASN A 143 3.67 28.83 7.22
N LEU A 144 4.00 27.55 7.43
CA LEU A 144 3.07 26.44 7.34
C LEU A 144 2.95 25.73 8.69
N ASP A 145 1.71 25.31 9.03
CA ASP A 145 1.52 24.37 10.13
C ASP A 145 2.02 22.95 9.76
N LYS A 146 2.10 22.04 10.74
CA LYS A 146 2.63 20.68 10.53
C LYS A 146 1.90 19.92 9.44
N LYS A 147 0.58 20.04 9.35
CA LYS A 147 -0.25 19.36 8.36
C LYS A 147 0.01 19.93 6.96
N GLN A 148 0.06 21.24 6.84
CA GLN A 148 0.40 21.92 5.60
C GLN A 148 1.84 21.59 5.16
N GLN A 149 2.81 21.55 6.08
CA GLN A 149 4.19 21.15 5.79
C GLN A 149 4.26 19.77 5.14
N GLN A 150 3.54 18.80 5.67
CA GLN A 150 3.55 17.45 5.13
C GLN A 150 2.90 17.35 3.74
N LEU A 151 1.85 18.12 3.50
CA LEU A 151 1.13 18.12 2.22
C LEU A 151 1.85 18.93 1.14
N TYR A 152 2.50 20.03 1.50
CA TYR A 152 2.94 21.03 0.52
C TYR A 152 4.44 21.29 0.47
N SER A 153 5.27 20.70 1.34
CA SER A 153 6.73 20.94 1.31
C SER A 153 7.35 20.61 -0.04
N GLY A 154 6.99 19.47 -0.62
CA GLY A 154 7.47 19.07 -1.94
C GLY A 154 7.01 20.03 -3.06
N PHE A 155 5.75 20.41 -3.02
CA PHE A 155 5.15 21.34 -3.98
C PHE A 155 5.86 22.69 -3.94
N ILE A 156 6.00 23.32 -2.76
CA ILE A 156 6.64 24.63 -2.58
C ILE A 156 8.11 24.57 -3.00
N THR A 157 8.84 23.55 -2.55
CA THR A 157 10.25 23.38 -2.90
C THR A 157 10.43 23.25 -4.42
N ASN A 158 9.59 22.50 -5.09
CA ASN A 158 9.64 22.34 -6.54
C ASN A 158 9.32 23.66 -7.27
N ARG A 159 8.35 24.44 -6.79
CA ARG A 159 8.06 25.76 -7.36
C ARG A 159 9.23 26.71 -7.19
N PHE A 160 9.88 26.72 -6.04
CA PHE A 160 11.08 27.53 -5.80
C PHE A 160 12.25 27.10 -6.69
N LYS A 161 12.45 25.78 -6.87
CA LYS A 161 13.47 25.24 -7.80
C LYS A 161 13.24 25.68 -9.26
N LYS A 162 11.98 25.70 -9.70
CA LYS A 162 11.63 26.17 -11.05
C LYS A 162 11.67 27.70 -11.19
N GLY A 163 11.50 28.44 -10.09
CA GLY A 163 11.55 29.91 -10.10
C GLY A 163 10.54 30.49 -11.11
N ALA A 164 10.99 31.42 -11.97
CA ALA A 164 10.17 32.03 -13.00
C ALA A 164 9.64 31.04 -14.07
N LEU A 165 10.28 29.87 -14.23
CA LEU A 165 9.86 28.84 -15.17
C LEU A 165 8.69 27.98 -14.66
N ALA A 166 8.29 28.09 -13.38
CA ALA A 166 7.10 27.41 -12.90
C ALA A 166 5.85 28.04 -13.51
N ILE A 167 4.99 27.22 -14.09
CA ILE A 167 3.72 27.67 -14.66
C ILE A 167 2.89 28.37 -13.57
N PRO A 168 2.32 29.57 -13.80
CA PRO A 168 1.45 30.27 -12.86
C PRO A 168 0.27 29.38 -12.41
N LEU A 169 -0.17 29.55 -11.16
CA LEU A 169 -1.22 28.68 -10.61
C LEU A 169 -2.57 28.86 -11.29
N ASP A 170 -2.92 30.09 -11.67
CA ASP A 170 -4.14 30.37 -12.42
C ASP A 170 -4.16 29.70 -13.81
N VAL A 171 -2.98 29.57 -14.44
CA VAL A 171 -2.82 28.83 -15.70
C VAL A 171 -2.95 27.32 -15.43
N LEU A 172 -2.35 26.81 -14.35
CA LEU A 172 -2.48 25.40 -13.98
C LEU A 172 -3.92 25.03 -13.65
N ASP A 173 -4.68 25.90 -12.99
CA ASP A 173 -6.10 25.70 -12.72
C ASP A 173 -6.94 25.65 -14.00
N LYS A 174 -6.64 26.49 -14.98
CA LYS A 174 -7.26 26.42 -16.32
C LYS A 174 -6.96 25.11 -17.02
N ILE A 175 -5.72 24.62 -16.93
CA ILE A 175 -5.31 23.33 -17.51
C ILE A 175 -6.02 22.18 -16.78
N ASP A 176 -6.09 22.21 -15.44
CA ASP A 176 -6.77 21.18 -14.64
C ASP A 176 -8.26 21.09 -14.97
N SER A 177 -8.90 22.22 -15.27
CA SER A 177 -10.31 22.23 -15.71
C SER A 177 -10.55 21.46 -17.01
N GLN A 178 -9.52 21.22 -17.82
CA GLN A 178 -9.57 20.48 -19.08
C GLN A 178 -9.11 19.02 -18.98
N LYS A 179 -8.79 18.52 -17.80
CA LYS A 179 -8.21 17.16 -17.60
C LYS A 179 -9.05 15.99 -18.12
N GLN A 180 -10.34 16.21 -18.34
CA GLN A 180 -11.24 15.22 -18.92
C GLN A 180 -11.45 15.42 -20.45
N ARG A 181 -10.97 16.55 -21.01
CA ARG A 181 -11.14 16.83 -22.41
C ARG A 181 -10.17 16.02 -23.26
N ILE A 182 -10.70 15.43 -24.31
CA ILE A 182 -9.92 14.77 -25.37
C ILE A 182 -9.92 15.68 -26.58
N PHE A 183 -8.75 16.12 -27.00
CA PHE A 183 -8.53 16.84 -28.25
C PHE A 183 -8.37 15.81 -29.37
N ALA A 184 -9.06 15.99 -30.49
CA ALA A 184 -9.04 15.04 -31.60
C ALA A 184 -7.66 14.94 -32.27
N SER A 185 -6.83 15.98 -32.16
CA SER A 185 -5.49 16.03 -32.76
C SER A 185 -4.55 16.97 -32.00
N ASP A 186 -3.26 16.89 -32.29
CA ASP A 186 -2.26 17.86 -31.85
C ASP A 186 -2.61 19.30 -32.33
N ALA A 187 -3.15 19.45 -33.53
CA ALA A 187 -3.56 20.76 -34.07
C ALA A 187 -4.71 21.37 -33.23
N GLU A 188 -5.68 20.58 -32.81
CA GLU A 188 -6.77 21.06 -31.94
C GLU A 188 -6.25 21.50 -30.57
N LEU A 189 -5.33 20.71 -29.96
CA LEU A 189 -4.69 21.11 -28.73
C LEU A 189 -3.96 22.45 -28.86
N ARG A 190 -3.18 22.63 -29.91
CA ARG A 190 -2.44 23.89 -30.17
C ARG A 190 -3.38 25.07 -30.40
N ALA A 191 -4.42 24.90 -31.18
CA ALA A 191 -5.43 25.94 -31.41
C ALA A 191 -6.09 26.37 -30.09
N TRP A 192 -6.44 25.41 -29.21
CA TRP A 192 -6.96 25.72 -27.89
C TRP A 192 -5.95 26.48 -27.02
N LEU A 193 -4.68 26.10 -27.03
CA LEU A 193 -3.62 26.82 -26.30
C LEU A 193 -3.44 28.26 -26.78
N ASP A 194 -3.58 28.50 -28.09
CA ASP A 194 -3.51 29.84 -28.66
C ASP A 194 -4.70 30.69 -28.23
N GLU A 195 -5.91 30.14 -28.23
CA GLU A 195 -7.13 30.79 -27.75
C GLU A 195 -7.05 31.22 -26.27
N GLN A 196 -6.30 30.46 -25.44
CA GLN A 196 -6.13 30.81 -24.01
C GLN A 196 -5.21 32.02 -23.79
N GLY A 197 -4.46 32.45 -24.81
CA GLY A 197 -3.51 33.56 -24.69
C GLY A 197 -2.30 33.25 -23.80
N PHE A 198 -1.94 31.98 -23.62
CA PHE A 198 -0.75 31.60 -22.85
C PHE A 198 0.54 32.05 -23.51
N ALA A 199 1.53 32.44 -22.70
CA ALA A 199 2.86 32.74 -23.20
C ALA A 199 3.49 31.53 -23.94
N ASP A 200 4.30 31.77 -24.96
CA ASP A 200 4.84 30.70 -25.80
C ASP A 200 5.66 29.66 -25.03
N GLU A 201 6.41 30.07 -24.00
CA GLU A 201 7.14 29.15 -23.13
C GLU A 201 6.21 28.22 -22.34
N ILE A 202 5.06 28.71 -21.91
CA ILE A 202 4.02 27.90 -21.24
C ILE A 202 3.39 26.92 -22.23
N LYS A 203 3.01 27.38 -23.41
CA LYS A 203 2.48 26.50 -24.46
C LYS A 203 3.46 25.37 -24.79
N LYS A 204 4.75 25.69 -24.90
CA LYS A 204 5.80 24.72 -25.16
C LYS A 204 5.87 23.68 -24.04
N GLN A 205 5.88 24.09 -22.76
CA GLN A 205 5.90 23.17 -21.62
C GLN A 205 4.68 22.24 -21.64
N ILE A 206 3.49 22.74 -21.98
CA ILE A 206 2.26 21.93 -22.05
C ILE A 206 2.36 20.92 -23.20
N ILE A 207 2.78 21.34 -24.39
CA ILE A 207 2.91 20.47 -25.57
C ILE A 207 3.93 19.35 -25.30
N GLU A 208 5.06 19.67 -24.68
CA GLU A 208 6.08 18.69 -24.31
C GLU A 208 5.60 17.70 -23.23
N ALA A 209 4.74 18.14 -22.34
CA ALA A 209 4.18 17.28 -21.29
C ALA A 209 3.03 16.37 -21.78
N VAL A 210 2.32 16.77 -22.84
CA VAL A 210 1.21 15.97 -23.40
C VAL A 210 1.75 14.93 -24.38
N PRO A 211 1.75 13.64 -24.04
CA PRO A 211 2.37 12.63 -24.89
C PRO A 211 1.55 12.38 -26.16
N PRO A 212 2.20 11.96 -27.28
CA PRO A 212 1.52 11.51 -28.49
C PRO A 212 1.00 10.07 -28.36
N THR A 213 0.66 9.68 -27.15
CA THR A 213 0.18 8.34 -26.80
C THR A 213 -1.02 8.43 -25.90
N ARG A 214 -1.82 7.39 -25.90
CA ARG A 214 -2.90 7.17 -24.92
C ARG A 214 -2.47 6.06 -23.98
N ARG A 215 -2.53 6.32 -22.68
CA ARG A 215 -2.27 5.29 -21.66
C ARG A 215 -3.44 4.33 -21.56
N VAL A 216 -3.14 3.06 -21.70
CA VAL A 216 -4.03 1.94 -21.40
C VAL A 216 -3.55 1.29 -20.12
N ALA A 217 -4.45 1.08 -19.18
CA ALA A 217 -4.16 0.41 -17.92
C ALA A 217 -4.97 -0.90 -17.87
N GLU A 218 -4.39 -1.96 -17.39
CA GLU A 218 -4.99 -3.30 -17.39
C GLU A 218 -4.77 -3.98 -16.03
N ASP A 219 -5.84 -4.50 -15.42
CA ASP A 219 -5.69 -5.33 -14.24
C ASP A 219 -4.91 -6.59 -14.61
N THR A 220 -3.82 -6.85 -13.90
CA THR A 220 -2.90 -7.94 -14.18
C THR A 220 -2.45 -8.58 -12.86
N VAL A 221 -2.34 -9.88 -12.84
CA VAL A 221 -1.66 -10.63 -11.79
C VAL A 221 -0.42 -11.28 -12.37
N VAL A 222 0.70 -11.14 -11.67
CA VAL A 222 1.98 -11.69 -12.07
C VAL A 222 2.45 -12.68 -11.01
N CYS A 223 2.98 -13.82 -11.46
CA CYS A 223 3.61 -14.83 -10.61
C CYS A 223 5.08 -14.97 -10.99
N PHE A 224 5.92 -14.95 -9.98
CA PHE A 224 7.36 -15.09 -10.11
C PHE A 224 7.84 -16.38 -9.43
N ASP A 225 8.87 -16.97 -9.96
CA ASP A 225 9.65 -17.99 -9.27
C ASP A 225 10.35 -17.37 -8.05
N LEU A 226 10.18 -17.95 -6.88
CA LEU A 226 10.68 -17.39 -5.62
C LEU A 226 12.20 -17.35 -5.52
N ALA A 227 12.90 -18.28 -6.19
CA ALA A 227 14.34 -18.39 -6.13
C ALA A 227 15.04 -17.43 -7.10
N THR A 228 14.44 -17.18 -8.27
CA THR A 228 15.09 -16.47 -9.38
C THR A 228 14.47 -15.15 -9.76
N GLY A 229 13.23 -14.86 -9.33
CA GLY A 229 12.46 -13.67 -9.72
C GLY A 229 11.95 -13.72 -11.17
N LYS A 230 12.15 -14.81 -11.89
CA LYS A 230 11.66 -14.97 -13.27
C LYS A 230 10.13 -15.06 -13.26
N THR A 231 9.50 -14.40 -14.21
CA THR A 231 8.06 -14.53 -14.43
C THR A 231 7.72 -15.94 -14.86
N LEU A 232 6.91 -16.64 -14.06
CA LEU A 232 6.35 -17.94 -14.39
C LEU A 232 5.12 -17.81 -15.26
N TRP A 233 4.26 -16.85 -14.92
CA TRP A 233 3.11 -16.47 -15.73
C TRP A 233 2.65 -15.04 -15.38
N LYS A 234 1.98 -14.44 -16.33
CA LYS A 234 1.31 -13.16 -16.22
C LYS A 234 -0.06 -13.29 -16.90
N THR A 235 -1.11 -12.81 -16.25
CA THR A 235 -2.43 -12.83 -16.88
C THR A 235 -2.47 -11.89 -18.07
N ALA A 236 -3.31 -12.18 -19.06
CA ALA A 236 -3.84 -11.17 -19.96
C ALA A 236 -4.63 -10.11 -19.15
N ALA A 237 -5.01 -9.01 -19.77
CA ALA A 237 -5.88 -8.01 -19.15
C ALA A 237 -7.13 -8.66 -18.58
N LEU A 238 -7.39 -8.44 -17.28
CA LEU A 238 -8.50 -9.07 -16.56
C LEU A 238 -9.76 -8.20 -16.54
N GLY A 239 -9.68 -6.94 -16.89
CA GLY A 239 -10.83 -6.04 -16.90
C GLY A 239 -10.49 -4.64 -17.34
N GLU A 240 -11.53 -3.84 -17.55
CA GLU A 240 -11.40 -2.43 -17.94
C GLU A 240 -10.82 -1.60 -16.80
N PRO A 241 -9.79 -0.79 -17.07
CA PRO A 241 -9.21 0.08 -16.06
C PRO A 241 -10.11 1.30 -15.78
N THR A 242 -10.05 1.80 -14.55
CA THR A 242 -10.92 2.89 -14.09
C THR A 242 -10.21 4.23 -13.93
N GLY A 243 -8.97 4.33 -14.32
CA GLY A 243 -8.14 5.54 -14.14
C GLY A 243 -7.58 5.71 -12.72
N ARG A 244 -8.07 4.96 -11.72
CA ARG A 244 -7.46 4.84 -10.40
C ARG A 244 -6.97 3.42 -10.20
N GLY A 245 -5.72 3.29 -9.80
CA GLY A 245 -5.16 2.01 -9.50
C GLY A 245 -5.71 1.37 -8.24
N SER A 246 -5.70 0.05 -8.20
CA SER A 246 -5.92 -0.74 -7.02
C SER A 246 -4.62 -0.86 -6.21
N SER A 247 -4.70 -0.70 -4.89
CA SER A 247 -3.60 -1.01 -3.96
C SER A 247 -3.77 -2.38 -3.29
N SER A 248 -4.69 -3.19 -3.79
CA SER A 248 -5.04 -4.49 -3.22
C SER A 248 -3.88 -5.48 -3.35
N THR A 249 -3.58 -6.15 -2.26
CA THR A 249 -2.64 -7.28 -2.21
C THR A 249 -3.42 -8.57 -2.45
N PRO A 250 -2.97 -9.48 -3.32
CA PRO A 250 -3.69 -10.73 -3.57
C PRO A 250 -3.65 -11.66 -2.35
N CYS A 251 -4.54 -12.66 -2.34
CA CYS A 251 -4.56 -13.75 -1.37
C CYS A 251 -4.41 -15.08 -2.09
N VAL A 252 -3.53 -15.96 -1.59
CA VAL A 252 -3.32 -17.30 -2.14
C VAL A 252 -3.83 -18.33 -1.15
N ALA A 253 -4.81 -19.11 -1.57
CA ALA A 253 -5.39 -20.19 -0.76
C ALA A 253 -5.90 -21.32 -1.66
N ASP A 254 -5.78 -22.55 -1.21
CA ASP A 254 -6.34 -23.75 -1.87
C ASP A 254 -6.03 -23.83 -3.37
N GLY A 255 -4.79 -23.55 -3.76
CA GLY A 255 -4.33 -23.57 -5.14
C GLY A 255 -4.87 -22.44 -6.03
N LYS A 256 -5.46 -21.40 -5.44
CA LYS A 256 -6.01 -20.24 -6.15
C LYS A 256 -5.38 -18.94 -5.69
N VAL A 257 -5.34 -17.98 -6.60
CA VAL A 257 -5.01 -16.58 -6.31
C VAL A 257 -6.29 -15.75 -6.40
N PHE A 258 -6.66 -15.09 -5.31
CA PHE A 258 -7.77 -14.15 -5.28
C PHE A 258 -7.22 -12.73 -5.33
N ALA A 259 -7.68 -11.94 -6.29
CA ALA A 259 -7.22 -10.58 -6.51
C ALA A 259 -8.40 -9.63 -6.69
N LEU A 260 -8.24 -8.39 -6.21
CA LEU A 260 -9.15 -7.29 -6.50
C LEU A 260 -8.48 -6.36 -7.51
N GLY A 261 -9.11 -6.19 -8.64
CA GLY A 261 -8.68 -5.24 -9.65
C GLY A 261 -9.43 -3.91 -9.55
N SER A 262 -9.42 -3.17 -10.63
CA SER A 262 -10.04 -1.84 -10.70
C SER A 262 -11.57 -1.90 -10.62
N VAL A 263 -12.20 -2.94 -11.21
CA VAL A 263 -13.66 -3.10 -11.28
C VAL A 263 -14.18 -4.48 -10.90
N ASN A 264 -13.30 -5.48 -10.81
CA ASN A 264 -13.71 -6.87 -10.54
C ASN A 264 -12.86 -7.51 -9.44
N ALA A 265 -13.45 -8.51 -8.78
CA ALA A 265 -12.72 -9.55 -8.07
C ALA A 265 -12.46 -10.73 -9.01
N TYR A 266 -11.33 -11.39 -8.84
CA TYR A 266 -10.86 -12.49 -9.68
C TYR A 266 -10.42 -13.67 -8.84
N ALA A 267 -10.66 -14.88 -9.31
CA ALA A 267 -9.93 -16.07 -8.89
C ALA A 267 -9.17 -16.65 -10.08
N LEU A 268 -7.91 -16.98 -9.83
CA LEU A 268 -7.00 -17.56 -10.81
C LEU A 268 -6.47 -18.89 -10.27
N ASP A 269 -6.15 -19.81 -11.14
CA ASP A 269 -5.35 -20.98 -10.80
C ASP A 269 -3.93 -20.50 -10.43
N ALA A 270 -3.46 -20.84 -9.24
CA ALA A 270 -2.17 -20.33 -8.72
C ALA A 270 -0.97 -20.88 -9.51
N THR A 271 -1.11 -22.01 -10.19
CA THR A 271 -0.03 -22.64 -10.95
C THR A 271 0.11 -22.06 -12.35
N THR A 272 -1.00 -21.79 -13.01
CA THR A 272 -1.06 -21.44 -14.43
C THR A 272 -1.48 -20.00 -14.72
N GLY A 273 -2.06 -19.29 -13.75
CA GLY A 273 -2.63 -17.96 -13.93
C GLY A 273 -3.96 -17.95 -14.71
N LYS A 274 -4.53 -19.14 -15.03
CA LYS A 274 -5.81 -19.23 -15.74
C LYS A 274 -6.93 -18.64 -14.90
N LEU A 275 -7.74 -17.76 -15.51
CA LEU A 275 -8.94 -17.21 -14.88
C LEU A 275 -9.95 -18.32 -14.61
N LEU A 276 -10.37 -18.47 -13.37
CA LEU A 276 -11.39 -19.41 -12.91
C LEU A 276 -12.76 -18.75 -12.86
N TRP A 277 -12.81 -17.55 -12.26
CA TRP A 277 -14.02 -16.73 -12.25
C TRP A 277 -13.69 -15.24 -12.08
N SER A 278 -14.63 -14.39 -12.47
CA SER A 278 -14.59 -12.92 -12.29
C SER A 278 -15.95 -12.43 -11.80
N LYS A 279 -15.94 -11.49 -10.84
CA LYS A 279 -17.15 -10.90 -10.26
C LYS A 279 -17.03 -9.38 -10.22
N PRO A 280 -17.96 -8.61 -10.80
CA PRO A 280 -17.95 -7.16 -10.70
C PRO A 280 -18.01 -6.67 -9.24
N LEU A 281 -17.22 -5.66 -8.91
CA LEU A 281 -17.21 -4.99 -7.62
C LEU A 281 -18.18 -3.80 -7.64
N PRO A 282 -18.89 -3.53 -6.51
CA PRO A 282 -19.79 -2.39 -6.42
C PRO A 282 -19.07 -1.05 -6.28
N GLN A 283 -17.76 -1.07 -6.09
CA GLN A 283 -16.90 0.09 -5.95
C GLN A 283 -15.68 -0.06 -6.86
N LYS A 284 -15.39 0.99 -7.62
CA LYS A 284 -14.20 1.08 -8.45
C LYS A 284 -12.95 1.36 -7.61
N GLY A 285 -11.84 0.71 -7.93
CA GLY A 285 -10.53 0.95 -7.31
C GLY A 285 -10.50 0.55 -5.83
N ALA A 286 -10.70 -0.73 -5.52
CA ALA A 286 -10.63 -1.24 -4.14
C ALA A 286 -9.23 -1.03 -3.54
N GLY A 287 -9.17 -0.38 -2.37
CA GLY A 287 -7.94 -0.23 -1.58
C GLY A 287 -7.73 -1.39 -0.60
N SER A 288 -8.76 -2.20 -0.32
CA SER A 288 -8.70 -3.36 0.55
C SER A 288 -8.14 -4.59 -0.15
N SER A 289 -7.61 -5.54 0.62
CA SER A 289 -7.11 -6.82 0.13
C SER A 289 -8.08 -7.94 0.53
N PRO A 290 -8.30 -8.96 -0.31
CA PRO A 290 -9.15 -10.09 0.03
C PRO A 290 -8.48 -10.98 1.08
N THR A 291 -9.28 -11.71 1.85
CA THR A 291 -8.86 -12.83 2.71
C THR A 291 -9.79 -14.02 2.52
N THR A 292 -9.44 -15.18 3.04
CA THR A 292 -10.27 -16.38 2.94
C THR A 292 -10.57 -16.96 4.31
N ALA A 293 -11.81 -17.45 4.49
CA ALA A 293 -12.20 -18.25 5.65
C ALA A 293 -13.42 -19.10 5.29
N GLY A 294 -13.53 -20.31 5.86
CA GLY A 294 -14.71 -21.16 5.72
C GLY A 294 -15.12 -21.50 4.28
N GLY A 295 -14.18 -21.53 3.34
CA GLY A 295 -14.46 -21.74 1.91
C GLY A 295 -14.95 -20.49 1.17
N ALA A 296 -14.99 -19.34 1.83
CA ALA A 296 -15.38 -18.06 1.24
C ALA A 296 -14.17 -17.16 0.99
N VAL A 297 -14.25 -16.31 -0.02
CA VAL A 297 -13.42 -15.12 -0.21
C VAL A 297 -14.16 -13.92 0.36
N LEU A 298 -13.51 -13.23 1.28
CA LEU A 298 -14.07 -12.09 2.01
C LEU A 298 -13.48 -10.81 1.45
N ILE A 299 -14.35 -9.89 1.05
CA ILE A 299 -13.99 -8.68 0.30
C ILE A 299 -14.66 -7.47 0.93
N ASN A 300 -13.89 -6.42 1.18
CA ASN A 300 -14.41 -5.11 1.58
C ASN A 300 -14.39 -4.15 0.37
N ALA A 301 -15.54 -3.97 -0.28
CA ALA A 301 -15.72 -3.07 -1.41
C ALA A 301 -17.08 -2.37 -1.31
N LYS A 302 -17.13 -1.17 -0.73
CA LYS A 302 -18.34 -0.43 -0.32
C LYS A 302 -19.08 -1.08 0.85
N HIS A 303 -19.20 -2.41 0.85
CA HIS A 303 -19.76 -3.28 1.87
C HIS A 303 -18.86 -4.49 2.05
N LEU A 304 -19.05 -5.24 3.12
CA LEU A 304 -18.38 -6.52 3.29
C LEU A 304 -19.16 -7.62 2.58
N TYR A 305 -18.47 -8.40 1.76
CA TYR A 305 -19.02 -9.50 0.96
C TYR A 305 -18.32 -10.80 1.29
N ALA A 306 -19.05 -11.90 1.14
CA ALA A 306 -18.48 -13.23 0.97
C ALA A 306 -18.86 -13.79 -0.39
N LEU A 307 -17.87 -14.25 -1.12
CA LEU A 307 -18.04 -15.00 -2.35
C LEU A 307 -17.59 -16.44 -2.13
N ASP A 308 -18.28 -17.40 -2.72
CA ASP A 308 -17.81 -18.77 -2.75
C ASP A 308 -16.46 -18.86 -3.46
N ALA A 309 -15.47 -19.43 -2.80
CA ALA A 309 -14.08 -19.43 -3.30
C ALA A 309 -13.89 -20.27 -4.57
N ALA A 310 -14.78 -21.21 -4.85
CA ALA A 310 -14.72 -22.07 -6.04
C ALA A 310 -15.43 -21.45 -7.25
N THR A 311 -16.54 -20.76 -7.03
CA THR A 311 -17.45 -20.32 -8.10
C THR A 311 -17.56 -18.81 -8.27
N GLY A 312 -17.17 -18.01 -7.26
CA GLY A 312 -17.35 -16.57 -7.23
C GLY A 312 -18.81 -16.13 -7.00
N GLN A 313 -19.72 -17.07 -6.69
CA GLN A 313 -21.10 -16.72 -6.34
C GLN A 313 -21.15 -15.97 -5.01
N GLU A 314 -21.99 -14.94 -4.93
CA GLU A 314 -22.22 -14.22 -3.69
C GLU A 314 -22.94 -15.12 -2.69
N LEU A 315 -22.30 -15.36 -1.56
CA LEU A 315 -22.89 -16.09 -0.44
C LEU A 315 -23.74 -15.17 0.42
N TRP A 316 -23.20 -13.98 0.71
CA TRP A 316 -23.89 -12.92 1.44
C TRP A 316 -23.22 -11.56 1.23
N LYS A 317 -23.98 -10.52 1.58
CA LYS A 317 -23.54 -9.12 1.64
C LYS A 317 -24.01 -8.51 2.97
N ALA A 318 -23.07 -8.04 3.76
CA ALA A 318 -23.34 -7.31 5.00
C ALA A 318 -23.37 -5.79 4.73
N GLU A 319 -24.54 -5.24 4.40
CA GLU A 319 -24.69 -3.85 3.97
C GLU A 319 -24.29 -2.80 5.02
N LYS A 320 -24.38 -3.17 6.31
CA LYS A 320 -24.03 -2.30 7.44
C LYS A 320 -22.58 -2.43 7.89
N ALA A 321 -21.81 -3.41 7.34
CA ALA A 321 -20.43 -3.63 7.65
C ALA A 321 -19.51 -3.25 6.48
N GLY A 322 -18.28 -2.85 6.77
CA GLY A 322 -17.28 -2.51 5.76
C GLY A 322 -17.41 -1.09 5.22
N GLY A 323 -16.89 -0.91 4.01
CA GLY A 323 -16.67 0.40 3.38
C GLY A 323 -15.30 1.00 3.82
N GLY A 324 -14.69 1.82 2.97
CA GLY A 324 -13.32 2.30 3.18
C GLY A 324 -12.28 1.36 2.60
N ASN A 325 -11.01 1.51 3.02
CA ASN A 325 -9.87 0.81 2.44
C ASN A 325 -9.27 -0.26 3.38
N SER A 326 -9.82 -0.43 4.59
CA SER A 326 -9.39 -1.46 5.53
C SER A 326 -9.62 -2.85 4.93
N SER A 327 -8.68 -3.75 5.10
CA SER A 327 -8.83 -5.14 4.66
C SER A 327 -9.57 -5.97 5.73
N PRO A 328 -10.43 -6.92 5.34
CA PRO A 328 -11.02 -7.86 6.27
C PRO A 328 -9.97 -8.81 6.84
N VAL A 329 -10.14 -9.21 8.08
CA VAL A 329 -9.25 -10.16 8.80
C VAL A 329 -10.07 -11.36 9.24
N ALA A 330 -9.66 -12.55 8.83
CA ALA A 330 -10.26 -13.78 9.29
C ALA A 330 -9.91 -14.02 10.76
N TRP A 331 -10.90 -14.40 11.57
CA TRP A 331 -10.74 -14.69 13.00
C TRP A 331 -11.54 -15.93 13.38
N LYS A 332 -10.86 -16.89 13.99
CA LYS A 332 -11.48 -18.13 14.44
C LYS A 332 -11.65 -18.12 15.95
N ALA A 333 -12.87 -18.27 16.42
CA ALA A 333 -13.18 -18.28 17.84
C ALA A 333 -14.43 -19.13 18.14
N GLY A 334 -14.43 -19.85 19.27
CA GLY A 334 -15.57 -20.69 19.68
C GLY A 334 -15.97 -21.74 18.65
N GLY A 335 -15.04 -22.25 17.85
CA GLY A 335 -15.30 -23.21 16.78
C GLY A 335 -15.97 -22.64 15.51
N LYS A 336 -16.12 -21.32 15.42
CA LYS A 336 -16.70 -20.60 14.28
C LYS A 336 -15.66 -19.73 13.60
N ASP A 337 -15.89 -19.48 12.32
CA ASP A 337 -15.12 -18.53 11.54
C ASP A 337 -15.86 -17.19 11.50
N PHE A 338 -15.16 -16.12 11.86
CA PHE A 338 -15.59 -14.74 11.77
C PHE A 338 -14.68 -13.97 10.81
N VAL A 339 -15.20 -12.87 10.29
CA VAL A 339 -14.41 -11.84 9.64
C VAL A 339 -14.57 -10.53 10.39
N VAL A 340 -13.44 -9.92 10.76
CA VAL A 340 -13.43 -8.60 11.39
C VAL A 340 -13.01 -7.57 10.36
N CYS A 341 -13.81 -6.52 10.18
CA CYS A 341 -13.56 -5.49 9.20
C CYS A 341 -13.84 -4.10 9.76
N GLN A 342 -12.89 -3.19 9.60
CA GLN A 342 -13.11 -1.78 9.88
C GLN A 342 -13.77 -1.11 8.68
N GLY A 343 -14.91 -0.48 8.92
CA GLY A 343 -15.64 0.32 7.95
C GLY A 343 -15.36 1.81 8.08
N ARG A 344 -16.28 2.63 7.58
CA ARG A 344 -16.17 4.09 7.64
C ARG A 344 -16.38 4.67 9.04
N ALA A 345 -17.20 4.01 9.87
CA ALA A 345 -17.56 4.48 11.21
C ALA A 345 -17.46 3.40 12.28
N THR A 346 -17.57 2.13 11.89
CA THR A 346 -17.64 0.98 12.79
C THR A 346 -16.53 -0.03 12.51
N LEU A 347 -16.25 -0.83 13.51
CA LEU A 347 -15.48 -2.05 13.43
C LEU A 347 -16.46 -3.20 13.72
N ASP A 348 -16.61 -4.11 12.77
CA ASP A 348 -17.65 -5.12 12.78
C ASP A 348 -17.04 -6.52 12.74
N ALA A 349 -17.56 -7.45 13.53
CA ALA A 349 -17.34 -8.88 13.35
C ALA A 349 -18.57 -9.52 12.74
N VAL A 350 -18.38 -10.27 11.67
CA VAL A 350 -19.44 -10.94 10.93
C VAL A 350 -19.18 -12.44 10.90
N ASP A 351 -20.18 -13.24 11.19
CA ASP A 351 -20.13 -14.70 11.07
C ASP A 351 -19.98 -15.08 9.58
N VAL A 352 -18.90 -15.76 9.24
CA VAL A 352 -18.55 -16.07 7.84
C VAL A 352 -19.60 -16.96 7.16
N LYS A 353 -20.25 -17.85 7.92
CA LYS A 353 -21.24 -18.77 7.39
C LYS A 353 -22.55 -18.08 7.06
N THR A 354 -22.97 -17.11 7.88
CA THR A 354 -24.31 -16.53 7.82
C THR A 354 -24.36 -15.10 7.30
N GLY A 355 -23.25 -14.36 7.33
CA GLY A 355 -23.20 -12.94 7.02
C GLY A 355 -23.82 -12.05 8.10
N GLN A 356 -24.20 -12.60 9.25
CA GLN A 356 -24.76 -11.83 10.35
C GLN A 356 -23.66 -11.12 11.15
N ILE A 357 -23.90 -9.86 11.48
CA ILE A 357 -23.03 -9.10 12.37
C ILE A 357 -23.18 -9.66 13.79
N ALA A 358 -22.11 -10.21 14.33
CA ALA A 358 -22.06 -10.72 15.69
C ALA A 358 -21.93 -9.58 16.71
N TRP A 359 -21.11 -8.59 16.41
CA TRP A 359 -20.97 -7.35 17.16
C TRP A 359 -20.46 -6.21 16.28
N SER A 360 -20.75 -4.99 16.71
CA SER A 360 -20.32 -3.74 16.07
C SER A 360 -19.90 -2.76 17.17
N VAL A 361 -18.73 -2.14 17.02
CA VAL A 361 -18.17 -1.18 17.97
C VAL A 361 -17.64 0.05 17.22
N PRO A 362 -17.36 1.18 17.91
CA PRO A 362 -16.74 2.33 17.28
C PRO A 362 -15.46 1.99 16.54
N GLY A 363 -15.26 2.63 15.39
CA GLY A 363 -14.09 2.46 14.53
C GLY A 363 -14.05 3.58 13.50
N GLY A 364 -13.61 3.29 12.32
CA GLY A 364 -13.61 4.22 11.18
C GLY A 364 -12.20 4.65 10.80
N GLY A 365 -11.67 4.01 9.75
CA GLY A 365 -10.33 4.28 9.24
C GLY A 365 -9.98 3.36 8.08
N ASP A 366 -8.75 3.47 7.61
CA ASP A 366 -8.20 2.65 6.54
C ASP A 366 -7.25 1.55 7.07
N SER A 367 -6.90 1.61 8.35
CA SER A 367 -6.05 0.61 9.02
C SER A 367 -6.76 -0.74 9.08
N THR A 368 -6.02 -1.80 8.80
CA THR A 368 -6.48 -3.18 8.98
C THR A 368 -6.36 -3.55 10.47
N PRO A 369 -7.39 -4.11 11.11
CA PRO A 369 -7.31 -4.55 12.49
C PRO A 369 -6.19 -5.59 12.71
N ALA A 370 -5.50 -5.51 13.83
CA ALA A 370 -4.59 -6.56 14.28
C ALA A 370 -5.27 -7.40 15.37
N ILE A 371 -5.24 -8.71 15.23
CA ILE A 371 -5.82 -9.65 16.19
C ILE A 371 -4.73 -10.59 16.69
N SER A 372 -4.64 -10.74 18.03
CA SER A 372 -3.75 -11.68 18.69
C SER A 372 -4.48 -12.30 19.90
N GLY A 373 -4.89 -13.56 19.76
CA GLY A 373 -5.77 -14.21 20.74
C GLY A 373 -7.13 -13.51 20.84
N ASP A 374 -7.45 -12.99 22.01
CA ASP A 374 -8.65 -12.22 22.32
C ASP A 374 -8.44 -10.69 22.28
N LEU A 375 -7.24 -10.24 21.97
CA LEU A 375 -6.94 -8.81 21.82
C LEU A 375 -7.07 -8.37 20.35
N LEU A 376 -7.67 -7.22 20.16
CA LEU A 376 -7.77 -6.53 18.88
C LEU A 376 -7.31 -5.09 19.03
N ALA A 377 -6.44 -4.63 18.14
CA ALA A 377 -6.03 -3.23 18.05
C ALA A 377 -6.35 -2.66 16.68
N VAL A 378 -6.82 -1.42 16.63
CA VAL A 378 -7.18 -0.73 15.38
C VAL A 378 -6.89 0.76 15.47
N GLN A 379 -6.29 1.31 14.43
CA GLN A 379 -6.12 2.76 14.27
C GLN A 379 -7.36 3.36 13.60
N THR A 380 -7.83 4.51 14.11
CA THR A 380 -9.01 5.21 13.57
C THR A 380 -8.61 6.56 13.01
N ARG A 381 -9.52 7.17 12.21
CA ARG A 381 -9.37 8.54 11.69
C ARG A 381 -9.72 9.63 12.68
N LYS A 382 -10.25 9.26 13.85
CA LYS A 382 -10.69 10.21 14.88
C LYS A 382 -9.53 10.48 15.82
N PRO A 383 -8.96 11.70 15.89
CA PRO A 383 -7.83 12.03 16.74
C PRO A 383 -8.08 11.72 18.22
N GLU A 384 -9.31 11.94 18.70
CA GLU A 384 -9.74 11.66 20.07
C GLU A 384 -9.78 10.16 20.39
N ALA A 385 -9.90 9.31 19.36
CA ALA A 385 -9.87 7.86 19.50
C ALA A 385 -8.50 7.29 19.13
N GLY A 386 -7.85 7.82 18.09
CA GLY A 386 -6.50 7.41 17.66
C GLY A 386 -6.37 5.90 17.49
N LEU A 387 -5.68 5.26 18.43
CA LEU A 387 -5.53 3.80 18.52
C LEU A 387 -6.47 3.27 19.60
N ILE A 388 -7.32 2.29 19.24
CA ILE A 388 -8.25 1.65 20.15
C ILE A 388 -7.89 0.18 20.29
N THR A 389 -7.98 -0.35 21.51
CA THR A 389 -7.82 -1.79 21.78
C THR A 389 -9.08 -2.35 22.41
N TYR A 390 -9.47 -3.52 21.95
CA TYR A 390 -10.63 -4.26 22.40
C TYR A 390 -10.23 -5.65 22.90
N ARG A 391 -10.94 -6.17 23.91
CA ARG A 391 -11.04 -7.61 24.16
C ARG A 391 -12.24 -8.15 23.39
N ILE A 392 -12.03 -9.16 22.56
CA ILE A 392 -13.04 -9.69 21.66
C ILE A 392 -13.41 -11.14 22.02
N THR A 393 -14.70 -11.41 21.91
CA THR A 393 -15.29 -12.75 22.00
C THR A 393 -16.24 -12.95 20.81
N PRO A 394 -16.72 -14.17 20.51
CA PRO A 394 -17.73 -14.37 19.48
C PRO A 394 -19.00 -13.52 19.65
N ALA A 395 -19.33 -13.10 20.87
CA ALA A 395 -20.58 -12.39 21.18
C ALA A 395 -20.40 -10.88 21.37
N ALA A 396 -19.19 -10.40 21.68
CA ALA A 396 -18.98 -9.00 22.04
C ALA A 396 -17.53 -8.55 21.86
N ALA A 397 -17.35 -7.24 21.69
CA ALA A 397 -16.06 -6.57 21.83
C ALA A 397 -16.15 -5.54 22.95
N GLN A 398 -15.27 -5.65 23.94
CA GLN A 398 -15.16 -4.73 25.06
C GLN A 398 -13.96 -3.81 24.86
N GLN A 399 -14.15 -2.51 24.82
CA GLN A 399 -13.05 -1.55 24.77
C GLN A 399 -12.23 -1.64 26.06
N LEU A 400 -10.91 -1.82 25.90
CA LEU A 400 -9.97 -1.86 27.01
C LEU A 400 -9.39 -0.47 27.26
N TRP A 401 -8.87 0.16 26.23
CA TRP A 401 -8.28 1.48 26.31
C TRP A 401 -8.28 2.18 24.95
N VAL A 402 -8.07 3.49 25.01
CA VAL A 402 -7.93 4.40 23.88
C VAL A 402 -6.65 5.19 24.08
N ALA A 403 -5.83 5.30 23.05
CA ALA A 403 -4.70 6.23 23.01
C ALA A 403 -4.98 7.31 21.96
N PRO A 404 -5.42 8.51 22.35
CA PRO A 404 -5.64 9.63 21.45
C PRO A 404 -4.37 9.95 20.67
N TYR A 405 -4.53 10.11 19.36
CA TYR A 405 -3.39 10.34 18.48
C TYR A 405 -3.87 10.94 17.16
N ASP A 406 -3.36 12.12 16.83
CA ASP A 406 -3.70 12.82 15.59
C ASP A 406 -2.82 12.29 14.45
N ALA A 407 -3.32 11.28 13.78
CA ALA A 407 -2.65 10.68 12.63
C ALA A 407 -2.99 11.46 11.36
N LEU A 408 -1.97 11.86 10.61
CA LEU A 408 -2.17 12.43 9.28
C LEU A 408 -2.75 11.44 8.29
N ARG A 409 -2.33 10.21 8.40
CA ARG A 409 -2.76 9.10 7.57
C ARG A 409 -2.93 7.86 8.42
N THR A 410 -4.06 7.19 8.25
CA THR A 410 -4.46 6.04 9.08
C THR A 410 -4.38 4.72 8.31
N GLN A 411 -3.49 4.61 7.34
CA GLN A 411 -3.35 3.42 6.51
C GLN A 411 -2.46 2.34 7.13
N ALA A 412 -1.44 2.74 7.89
CA ALA A 412 -0.58 1.78 8.58
C ALA A 412 -1.37 0.99 9.64
N SER A 413 -1.11 -0.28 9.73
CA SER A 413 -1.86 -1.20 10.61
C SER A 413 -1.00 -1.62 11.79
N PRO A 414 -1.56 -1.70 13.01
CA PRO A 414 -0.81 -2.06 14.21
C PRO A 414 -0.37 -3.53 14.22
N ILE A 415 0.59 -3.86 15.10
CA ILE A 415 0.98 -5.23 15.44
C ILE A 415 0.83 -5.41 16.94
N ILE A 416 0.26 -6.53 17.37
CA ILE A 416 0.19 -6.94 18.78
C ILE A 416 1.20 -8.07 18.99
N HIS A 417 2.22 -7.84 19.81
CA HIS A 417 3.24 -8.85 20.11
C HIS A 417 3.88 -8.62 21.48
N ALA A 418 4.22 -9.70 22.19
CA ALA A 418 4.95 -9.67 23.48
C ALA A 418 4.36 -8.66 24.49
N GLY A 419 3.03 -8.58 24.62
CA GLY A 419 2.36 -7.66 25.53
C GLY A 419 2.47 -6.19 25.14
N ALA A 420 2.79 -5.90 23.89
CA ALA A 420 2.86 -4.55 23.33
C ALA A 420 2.01 -4.40 22.07
N VAL A 421 1.56 -3.18 21.80
CA VAL A 421 0.97 -2.75 20.54
C VAL A 421 1.93 -1.79 19.87
N PHE A 422 2.42 -2.17 18.69
CA PHE A 422 3.31 -1.36 17.87
C PHE A 422 2.50 -0.71 16.73
N LEU A 423 2.74 0.57 16.52
CA LEU A 423 2.17 1.32 15.43
C LEU A 423 3.26 2.17 14.77
N THR A 424 3.31 2.15 13.44
CA THR A 424 4.08 3.09 12.65
C THR A 424 3.12 3.93 11.85
N ASP A 425 3.19 5.22 12.00
CA ASP A 425 2.48 6.16 11.15
C ASP A 425 3.48 6.97 10.31
N ASN A 426 2.95 7.88 9.50
CA ASN A 426 3.69 8.65 8.52
C ASN A 426 5.03 9.23 9.04
N ASP A 427 5.07 9.74 10.26
CA ASP A 427 6.24 10.42 10.83
C ASP A 427 6.64 9.97 12.24
N VAL A 428 5.99 8.93 12.78
CA VAL A 428 6.24 8.46 14.14
C VAL A 428 6.11 6.95 14.28
N GLN A 429 6.92 6.37 15.14
CA GLN A 429 6.76 5.00 15.66
C GLN A 429 6.33 5.08 17.12
N LEU A 430 5.35 4.27 17.47
CA LEU A 430 4.70 4.23 18.77
C LEU A 430 4.67 2.81 19.30
N CYS A 431 4.85 2.66 20.61
CA CYS A 431 4.65 1.41 21.32
C CYS A 431 3.85 1.65 22.59
N PHE A 432 2.81 0.87 22.77
CA PHE A 432 1.94 0.92 23.93
C PHE A 432 1.92 -0.42 24.67
N ASP A 433 1.69 -0.39 25.97
CA ASP A 433 1.37 -1.57 26.75
C ASP A 433 0.01 -2.12 26.29
N ALA A 434 -0.04 -3.40 25.90
CA ALA A 434 -1.25 -3.99 25.35
C ALA A 434 -2.39 -4.14 26.37
N ALA A 435 -2.07 -4.23 27.67
CA ALA A 435 -3.06 -4.43 28.72
C ALA A 435 -3.76 -3.14 29.14
N ASN A 436 -3.03 -2.01 29.18
CA ASN A 436 -3.54 -0.76 29.77
C ASN A 436 -3.39 0.48 28.89
N GLY A 437 -2.74 0.38 27.72
CA GLY A 437 -2.57 1.49 26.78
C GLY A 437 -1.53 2.54 27.18
N SER A 438 -0.74 2.32 28.25
CA SER A 438 0.33 3.24 28.57
C SER A 438 1.39 3.24 27.47
N GLN A 439 1.79 4.43 27.04
CA GLN A 439 2.84 4.56 26.02
C GLN A 439 4.19 4.18 26.62
N ARG A 440 4.81 3.13 26.06
CA ARG A 440 6.14 2.67 26.48
C ARG A 440 7.25 3.51 25.86
N TRP A 441 7.11 3.83 24.55
CA TRP A 441 8.05 4.71 23.84
C TRP A 441 7.42 5.31 22.59
N THR A 442 8.04 6.38 22.10
CA THR A 442 7.74 7.01 20.82
C THR A 442 9.04 7.47 20.16
N ALA A 443 9.08 7.48 18.85
CA ALA A 443 10.23 7.98 18.09
C ALA A 443 9.81 8.61 16.78
N PRO A 444 10.35 9.79 16.42
CA PRO A 444 10.15 10.36 15.11
C PRO A 444 10.82 9.49 14.04
N VAL A 445 10.18 9.33 12.89
CA VAL A 445 10.72 8.61 11.74
C VAL A 445 10.40 9.36 10.45
N PRO A 446 11.27 9.31 9.43
CA PRO A 446 10.94 9.84 8.11
C PRO A 446 9.78 9.05 7.49
N GLY A 447 8.75 9.75 7.06
CA GLY A 447 7.44 9.23 6.70
C GLY A 447 7.36 8.00 5.79
N SER A 448 6.42 7.11 6.12
CA SER A 448 5.88 6.05 5.28
C SER A 448 4.50 5.64 5.83
N ILE A 449 3.62 5.17 4.95
CA ILE A 449 2.29 4.66 5.33
C ILE A 449 2.18 3.14 5.23
N SER A 450 3.29 2.45 4.96
CA SER A 450 3.32 0.99 4.91
C SER A 450 3.18 0.39 6.31
N SER A 451 2.50 -0.76 6.39
CA SER A 451 2.35 -1.49 7.66
C SER A 451 3.63 -2.25 8.01
N PRO A 452 4.03 -2.28 9.28
CA PRO A 452 5.16 -3.09 9.72
C PRO A 452 4.88 -4.59 9.58
N VAL A 453 5.97 -5.37 9.50
CA VAL A 453 5.96 -6.83 9.51
C VAL A 453 6.84 -7.32 10.64
N LEU A 454 6.33 -8.30 11.41
CA LEU A 454 7.08 -8.94 12.48
C LEU A 454 7.53 -10.33 12.04
N ALA A 455 8.82 -10.59 12.13
CA ALA A 455 9.43 -11.90 11.91
C ALA A 455 10.64 -12.07 12.82
N ASP A 456 10.84 -13.25 13.37
CA ASP A 456 11.98 -13.59 14.24
C ASP A 456 12.22 -12.56 15.37
N GLY A 457 11.13 -12.10 16.04
CA GLY A 457 11.19 -11.11 17.11
C GLY A 457 11.61 -9.69 16.68
N LYS A 458 11.57 -9.40 15.39
CA LYS A 458 12.02 -8.16 14.77
C LYS A 458 10.91 -7.52 13.96
N LEU A 459 10.73 -6.20 14.08
CA LEU A 459 9.84 -5.41 13.25
C LEU A 459 10.59 -4.85 12.03
N PHE A 460 10.15 -5.20 10.85
CA PHE A 460 10.60 -4.64 9.58
C PHE A 460 9.67 -3.51 9.20
N VAL A 461 10.18 -2.30 9.14
CA VAL A 461 9.41 -1.07 8.91
C VAL A 461 9.98 -0.32 7.73
N MET A 462 9.14 0.01 6.75
CA MET A 462 9.55 0.90 5.67
C MET A 462 9.53 2.34 6.20
N VAL A 463 10.59 3.10 5.93
CA VAL A 463 10.74 4.50 6.32
C VAL A 463 11.27 5.33 5.15
N ASN A 464 11.31 6.67 5.29
CA ASN A 464 11.79 7.57 4.26
C ASN A 464 11.05 7.36 2.92
N SER A 465 9.73 7.44 2.96
CA SER A 465 8.85 7.21 1.79
C SER A 465 9.09 5.85 1.09
N GLY A 466 9.41 4.81 1.87
CA GLY A 466 9.68 3.48 1.36
C GLY A 466 11.13 3.24 0.90
N ASN A 467 11.99 4.26 0.84
CA ASN A 467 13.36 4.09 0.35
C ASN A 467 14.21 3.20 1.26
N ASN A 468 13.91 3.17 2.56
CA ASN A 468 14.68 2.39 3.52
C ASN A 468 13.78 1.37 4.24
N VAL A 469 14.34 0.21 4.54
CA VAL A 469 13.83 -0.70 5.57
C VAL A 469 14.62 -0.49 6.86
N GLN A 470 13.91 -0.37 7.97
CA GLN A 470 14.46 -0.29 9.32
C GLN A 470 14.03 -1.53 10.09
N VAL A 471 14.92 -2.10 10.87
CA VAL A 471 14.61 -3.26 11.72
C VAL A 471 14.72 -2.85 13.18
N ILE A 472 13.67 -3.13 13.93
CA ILE A 472 13.54 -2.76 15.34
C ILE A 472 13.29 -4.03 16.16
N ARG A 473 13.88 -4.11 17.36
CA ARG A 473 13.58 -5.17 18.31
C ARG A 473 12.11 -5.08 18.77
N ALA A 474 11.41 -6.21 18.76
CA ALA A 474 9.97 -6.27 18.98
C ALA A 474 9.58 -6.77 20.39
N ASP A 475 10.43 -6.60 21.39
CA ASP A 475 10.11 -6.98 22.78
C ASP A 475 9.25 -5.93 23.53
N GLY A 476 9.12 -4.75 22.99
CA GLY A 476 8.31 -3.66 23.54
C GLY A 476 8.90 -2.95 24.74
N SER A 477 10.09 -3.33 25.24
CA SER A 477 10.70 -2.71 26.41
C SER A 477 11.21 -1.29 26.12
N GLU A 478 12.02 -1.18 25.09
CA GLU A 478 12.58 0.07 24.58
C GLU A 478 12.73 0.00 23.05
N ARG A 479 12.88 1.15 22.41
CA ARG A 479 13.11 1.17 20.97
C ARG A 479 14.59 0.95 20.65
N VAL A 480 14.92 -0.23 20.17
CA VAL A 480 16.28 -0.56 19.70
C VAL A 480 16.26 -0.79 18.19
N GLU A 481 16.95 0.04 17.45
CA GLU A 481 17.23 -0.18 16.03
C GLU A 481 18.33 -1.22 15.88
N LEU A 482 18.01 -2.33 15.23
CA LEU A 482 18.93 -3.44 14.98
C LEU A 482 19.65 -3.32 13.63
N GLY A 483 19.04 -2.60 12.68
CA GLY A 483 19.60 -2.39 11.36
C GLY A 483 18.75 -1.47 10.49
N LYS A 484 19.38 -0.93 9.45
CA LYS A 484 18.72 -0.10 8.43
C LYS A 484 19.44 -0.28 7.10
N ALA A 485 18.68 -0.45 6.02
CA ALA A 485 19.21 -0.58 4.67
C ALA A 485 18.43 0.25 3.66
N ASN A 486 19.11 0.68 2.59
CA ASN A 486 18.46 1.33 1.45
C ASN A 486 17.95 0.25 0.50
N VAL A 487 16.64 0.19 0.29
CA VAL A 487 15.97 -0.80 -0.55
C VAL A 487 15.27 -0.20 -1.76
N LYS A 488 15.17 1.14 -1.83
CA LYS A 488 14.52 1.92 -2.89
C LYS A 488 13.06 1.49 -3.13
N GLY A 489 12.36 1.08 -2.08
CA GLY A 489 10.97 0.64 -2.15
C GLY A 489 10.01 1.79 -2.47
N ALA A 490 8.82 1.44 -2.92
CA ALA A 490 7.72 2.38 -3.05
C ALA A 490 7.14 2.72 -1.66
N TRP A 491 6.48 3.86 -1.54
CA TRP A 491 6.08 4.42 -0.24
C TRP A 491 4.82 3.77 0.38
N VAL A 492 3.99 3.08 -0.41
CA VAL A 492 2.72 2.48 0.02
C VAL A 492 2.84 1.00 0.38
N PRO A 493 3.46 0.13 -0.46
CA PRO A 493 3.52 -1.29 -0.20
C PRO A 493 4.26 -1.60 1.10
N SER A 494 3.73 -2.56 1.83
CA SER A 494 4.43 -3.11 3.00
C SER A 494 5.50 -4.10 2.56
N PRO A 495 6.58 -4.26 3.34
CA PRO A 495 7.56 -5.28 3.08
C PRO A 495 6.91 -6.67 3.28
N THR A 496 7.46 -7.67 2.63
CA THR A 496 7.07 -9.07 2.85
C THR A 496 8.30 -9.85 3.32
N VAL A 497 8.18 -10.54 4.44
CA VAL A 497 9.23 -11.42 4.94
C VAL A 497 8.74 -12.86 4.85
N ALA A 498 9.43 -13.66 4.05
CA ALA A 498 9.09 -15.06 3.84
C ALA A 498 10.35 -15.85 3.50
N ASP A 499 10.46 -17.10 3.98
CA ASP A 499 11.53 -18.03 3.64
C ASP A 499 12.95 -17.42 3.77
N GLY A 500 13.21 -16.65 4.85
CA GLY A 500 14.50 -15.99 5.07
C GLY A 500 14.82 -14.87 4.10
N LYS A 501 13.85 -14.36 3.38
CA LYS A 501 13.99 -13.32 2.36
C LYS A 501 13.10 -12.13 2.66
N LEU A 502 13.53 -10.95 2.20
CA LEU A 502 12.77 -9.72 2.18
C LEU A 502 12.38 -9.39 0.74
N PHE A 503 11.10 -9.23 0.50
CA PHE A 503 10.55 -8.79 -0.78
C PHE A 503 10.05 -7.35 -0.64
N VAL A 504 10.51 -6.50 -1.54
CA VAL A 504 10.16 -5.08 -1.58
C VAL A 504 9.59 -4.74 -2.95
N ARG A 505 8.40 -4.16 -2.98
CA ARG A 505 7.84 -3.56 -4.19
C ARG A 505 8.51 -2.21 -4.42
N LEU A 506 9.22 -2.07 -5.54
CA LEU A 506 9.75 -0.83 -6.05
C LEU A 506 8.67 -0.16 -6.93
N LYS A 507 8.96 1.00 -7.51
CA LYS A 507 8.01 1.65 -8.43
C LYS A 507 7.73 0.82 -9.67
N ASP A 508 8.77 0.16 -10.18
CA ASP A 508 8.78 -0.50 -11.49
C ASP A 508 9.10 -2.00 -11.45
N ARG A 509 9.32 -2.60 -10.28
CA ARG A 509 9.66 -4.03 -10.13
C ARG A 509 9.51 -4.53 -8.71
N VAL A 510 9.66 -5.83 -8.52
CA VAL A 510 9.86 -6.46 -7.22
C VAL A 510 11.34 -6.77 -7.04
N ARG A 511 11.87 -6.48 -5.86
CA ARG A 511 13.25 -6.81 -5.46
C ARG A 511 13.24 -7.76 -4.29
N CYS A 512 14.10 -8.77 -4.35
CA CYS A 512 14.31 -9.75 -3.30
C CYS A 512 15.70 -9.60 -2.70
N PHE A 513 15.76 -9.64 -1.37
CA PHE A 513 17.01 -9.62 -0.60
C PHE A 513 17.09 -10.85 0.29
N SER A 514 18.32 -11.33 0.60
CA SER A 514 18.55 -12.31 1.64
C SER A 514 18.50 -11.66 3.01
N LEU A 515 17.82 -12.32 3.96
CA LEU A 515 17.84 -12.01 5.39
C LEU A 515 18.60 -13.10 6.19
N THR A 516 19.20 -14.06 5.51
CA THR A 516 20.03 -15.12 6.08
C THR A 516 21.40 -15.11 5.41
N GLU A 517 22.37 -15.88 5.95
CA GLU A 517 23.71 -15.98 5.40
C GLU A 517 23.76 -16.43 3.92
#